data_657fcda093f6602ecb0389119774963e
#
_entry.id   657fcda093f6602ecb0389119774963e
#
_cell.length_a   1.000
_cell.length_b   1.000
_cell.length_c   1.000
_cell.angle_alpha   90.00
_cell.angle_beta   90.00
_cell.angle_gamma   90.00
#
_symmetry.space_group_name_H-M   'P 1'
#
loop_
_entity.id
_entity.type
_entity.pdbx_description
1 polymer ?
#
loop_
_entity_poly.entity_id
_entity_poly.type
_entity_poly.pdbx_seq_one_letter_code
_entity_poly.pdbx_strand_id
1 'polypeptide(L)'
;MNARTLAAFLCFSSGLTGCIVESNHPRYPGDVRMSWSFDGATCSQMRDIRGVDIYIDGEILENDGQYPCTANGFDGIILHDFAPGTYSFNAEAVDYDGVTVYSYHGNFTVDGNVAVPINFPTGHTGATSYAYVNWLFPTEAGSGYPTCGQAGVAYVDARVDDGAWARFGCKEGSEGRSVETPDLAPGQHYLEIVAVDSLERPLYYYGGGFTSQVGIPASITANTWIIGGAAVGWKLYEGDVSLSCGQAGVSEVGLNFQDIHTGEWVYGNEGQWFSCNESPAIFEFLRPGDYFVSFKASGTGGRAYSSRGDLAPIRVYAHDFPGVKDALYAPMYRVQ
;
A
#
# COMPACT_ATOMS: atom_id res chain seq x y z
N MET A 1 -9.52 31.40 53.16
CA MET A 1 -8.47 32.29 52.60
C MET A 1 -7.64 31.45 51.64
N ASN A 2 -7.79 31.74 50.37
CA ASN A 2 -7.22 30.96 49.24
C ASN A 2 -5.83 31.53 48.90
N ALA A 3 -4.82 30.65 48.84
CA ALA A 3 -3.55 30.96 48.19
C ALA A 3 -3.42 30.21 46.90
N ARG A 4 -3.58 30.87 45.75
CA ARG A 4 -3.24 30.38 44.43
C ARG A 4 -1.76 30.67 44.19
N THR A 5 -0.98 29.62 43.97
CA THR A 5 0.42 29.72 43.55
C THR A 5 0.45 29.77 42.03
N LEU A 6 0.87 30.87 41.46
CA LEU A 6 1.18 31.08 40.05
C LEU A 6 2.59 30.48 39.81
N ALA A 7 2.72 29.52 38.96
CA ALA A 7 4.02 29.05 38.43
C ALA A 7 4.32 29.81 37.14
N ALA A 8 5.37 30.61 37.15
CA ALA A 8 5.86 31.35 36.00
C ALA A 8 6.71 30.45 35.11
N PHE A 9 6.36 30.34 33.83
CA PHE A 9 7.15 29.66 32.79
C PHE A 9 8.28 30.63 32.34
N LEU A 10 9.50 30.19 32.55
CA LEU A 10 10.68 30.73 31.87
C LEU A 10 11.03 29.80 30.70
N CYS A 11 10.73 30.25 29.49
CA CYS A 11 11.27 29.65 28.27
C CYS A 11 12.70 30.13 28.02
N PHE A 12 13.69 29.26 28.17
CA PHE A 12 15.03 29.46 27.63
C PHE A 12 15.12 28.82 26.25
N SER A 13 15.39 29.62 25.27
CA SER A 13 15.63 29.23 23.88
C SER A 13 17.04 28.67 23.72
N SER A 14 17.19 27.39 23.41
CA SER A 14 18.26 26.87 22.55
C SER A 14 18.10 25.34 22.37
N GLY A 15 18.03 24.87 21.13
CA GLY A 15 18.14 23.46 20.72
C GLY A 15 16.82 22.82 20.39
N LEU A 16 16.63 22.50 19.11
CA LEU A 16 15.58 21.68 18.55
C LEU A 16 15.65 20.26 19.16
N THR A 17 14.96 20.05 20.26
CA THR A 17 14.52 18.75 20.73
C THR A 17 13.01 18.77 20.61
N GLY A 18 12.48 17.98 19.67
CA GLY A 18 11.04 17.75 19.57
C GLY A 18 10.52 17.30 20.93
N CYS A 19 9.64 18.10 21.53
CA CYS A 19 8.84 17.66 22.66
C CYS A 19 7.96 16.50 22.16
N ILE A 20 8.33 15.28 22.48
CA ILE A 20 7.39 14.17 22.50
C ILE A 20 6.39 14.54 23.60
N VAL A 21 5.22 14.99 23.22
CA VAL A 21 4.09 15.08 24.13
C VAL A 21 3.67 13.65 24.39
N GLU A 22 4.23 13.02 25.42
CA GLU A 22 3.61 11.83 25.99
C GLU A 22 2.22 12.27 26.47
N SER A 23 1.20 11.87 25.74
CA SER A 23 -0.17 11.97 26.19
C SER A 23 -0.30 11.02 27.39
N ASN A 24 -0.26 11.56 28.62
CA ASN A 24 -0.59 10.84 29.85
C ASN A 24 -2.10 10.52 29.83
N HIS A 25 -2.51 9.63 28.95
CA HIS A 25 -3.80 8.98 29.07
C HIS A 25 -3.62 7.84 30.07
N PRO A 26 -4.50 7.71 31.08
CA PRO A 26 -4.46 6.58 31.98
C PRO A 26 -4.65 5.31 31.13
N ARG A 27 -3.66 4.43 31.15
CA ARG A 27 -3.75 3.13 30.50
C ARG A 27 -4.60 2.22 31.38
N TYR A 28 -5.45 1.41 30.77
CA TYR A 28 -6.37 0.53 31.48
C TYR A 28 -5.94 -0.93 31.34
N PRO A 29 -6.10 -1.76 32.42
CA PRO A 29 -5.97 -3.20 32.31
C PRO A 29 -7.05 -3.76 31.36
N GLY A 30 -6.78 -4.89 30.75
CA GLY A 30 -7.72 -5.47 29.82
C GLY A 30 -7.44 -6.92 29.47
N ASP A 31 -8.34 -7.51 28.71
CA ASP A 31 -8.21 -8.85 28.18
C ASP A 31 -7.46 -8.84 26.84
N VAL A 32 -6.64 -9.86 26.64
CA VAL A 32 -5.89 -10.08 25.41
C VAL A 32 -6.53 -11.24 24.66
N ARG A 33 -7.19 -10.94 23.55
CA ARG A 33 -7.75 -11.95 22.65
C ARG A 33 -6.73 -12.28 21.57
N MET A 34 -6.04 -13.40 21.69
CA MET A 34 -5.17 -13.94 20.66
C MET A 34 -5.96 -14.84 19.73
N SER A 35 -5.82 -14.64 18.44
CA SER A 35 -6.42 -15.51 17.41
C SER A 35 -5.36 -15.92 16.42
N TRP A 36 -5.38 -17.18 15.97
CA TRP A 36 -4.36 -17.68 15.07
C TRP A 36 -4.93 -18.28 13.79
N SER A 37 -4.10 -18.24 12.78
CA SER A 37 -4.30 -18.83 11.47
C SER A 37 -2.96 -19.34 10.93
N PHE A 38 -3.00 -20.14 9.89
CA PHE A 38 -1.83 -20.80 9.27
C PHE A 38 -1.81 -20.42 7.80
N ASP A 39 -1.19 -19.29 7.45
CA ASP A 39 -1.29 -18.67 6.13
C ASP A 39 -2.75 -18.56 5.65
N GLY A 40 -3.64 -18.14 6.56
CA GLY A 40 -5.07 -18.03 6.33
C GLY A 40 -5.88 -19.31 6.54
N ALA A 41 -5.25 -20.48 6.69
CA ALA A 41 -5.93 -21.72 7.04
C ALA A 41 -6.36 -21.71 8.53
N THR A 42 -7.47 -22.37 8.81
CA THR A 42 -7.97 -22.58 10.19
C THR A 42 -7.36 -23.86 10.81
N CYS A 43 -7.46 -23.97 12.12
CA CYS A 43 -7.05 -25.18 12.83
C CYS A 43 -7.68 -26.46 12.25
N SER A 44 -8.94 -26.41 11.85
CA SER A 44 -9.64 -27.57 11.26
C SER A 44 -9.06 -28.03 9.92
N GLN A 45 -8.34 -27.16 9.23
CA GLN A 45 -7.66 -27.45 7.97
C GLN A 45 -6.23 -27.96 8.19
N MET A 46 -5.66 -27.70 9.37
CA MET A 46 -4.31 -28.11 9.77
C MET A 46 -4.36 -29.38 10.63
N ARG A 47 -4.50 -30.55 9.95
CA ARG A 47 -4.77 -31.83 10.61
C ARG A 47 -3.66 -32.31 11.56
N ASP A 48 -2.44 -31.83 11.35
CA ASP A 48 -1.28 -32.23 12.12
C ASP A 48 -0.99 -31.32 13.31
N ILE A 49 -1.75 -30.23 13.47
CA ILE A 49 -1.57 -29.30 14.59
C ILE A 49 -2.52 -29.66 15.74
N ARG A 50 -1.96 -30.01 16.88
CA ARG A 50 -2.69 -30.29 18.12
C ARG A 50 -3.09 -29.01 18.80
N GLY A 51 -2.17 -28.01 18.88
CA GLY A 51 -2.36 -26.82 19.71
C GLY A 51 -1.36 -25.71 19.40
N VAL A 52 -1.49 -24.65 20.17
CA VAL A 52 -0.58 -23.50 20.16
C VAL A 52 -0.09 -23.23 21.58
N ASP A 53 1.21 -23.24 21.75
CA ASP A 53 1.88 -22.92 22.97
C ASP A 53 2.26 -21.41 22.95
N ILE A 54 1.84 -20.65 23.97
CA ILE A 54 2.04 -19.20 24.08
C ILE A 54 2.98 -18.90 25.25
N TYR A 55 3.98 -18.08 25.01
CA TYR A 55 4.91 -17.57 26.02
C TYR A 55 4.90 -16.04 25.97
N ILE A 56 4.60 -15.40 27.08
CA ILE A 56 4.61 -13.95 27.22
C ILE A 56 5.65 -13.57 28.28
N ASP A 57 6.58 -12.70 27.92
CA ASP A 57 7.65 -12.28 28.82
C ASP A 57 7.08 -11.65 30.10
N GLY A 58 7.43 -12.26 31.26
CA GLY A 58 7.03 -11.80 32.56
C GLY A 58 5.67 -12.30 33.06
N GLU A 59 4.93 -13.06 32.25
CA GLU A 59 3.61 -13.59 32.60
C GLU A 59 3.64 -15.12 32.82
N ILE A 60 2.81 -15.60 33.72
CA ILE A 60 2.57 -17.03 33.93
C ILE A 60 1.16 -17.33 33.46
N LEU A 61 1.08 -18.06 32.36
CA LEU A 61 -0.18 -18.37 31.73
C LEU A 61 -0.81 -19.65 32.27
N GLU A 62 -2.14 -19.75 32.23
CA GLU A 62 -2.86 -20.98 32.52
C GLU A 62 -2.38 -22.12 31.63
N ASN A 63 -2.43 -23.35 32.13
CA ASN A 63 -1.97 -24.58 31.46
C ASN A 63 -0.53 -24.48 30.92
N ASP A 64 0.34 -23.77 31.62
CA ASP A 64 1.73 -23.51 31.20
C ASP A 64 1.82 -22.93 29.78
N GLY A 65 0.80 -22.16 29.39
CA GLY A 65 0.70 -21.55 28.06
C GLY A 65 0.27 -22.49 26.93
N GLN A 66 -0.15 -23.70 27.22
CA GLN A 66 -0.53 -24.70 26.21
C GLN A 66 -2.05 -24.68 25.95
N TYR A 67 -2.43 -24.37 24.71
CA TYR A 67 -3.83 -24.24 24.32
C TYR A 67 -4.16 -25.17 23.14
N PRO A 68 -5.38 -25.77 23.10
CA PRO A 68 -5.82 -26.52 21.93
C PRO A 68 -5.92 -25.58 20.72
N CYS A 69 -5.67 -26.12 19.52
CA CYS A 69 -5.73 -25.32 18.30
C CYS A 69 -7.07 -24.62 18.12
N THR A 70 -8.17 -25.29 18.45
CA THR A 70 -9.52 -24.68 18.50
C THR A 70 -10.11 -24.89 19.88
N ALA A 71 -10.53 -23.81 20.54
CA ALA A 71 -11.27 -23.82 21.80
C ALA A 71 -12.65 -23.19 21.62
N ASN A 72 -13.72 -23.92 21.99
CA ASN A 72 -15.11 -23.45 21.89
C ASN A 72 -15.51 -22.90 20.50
N GLY A 73 -14.98 -23.51 19.43
CA GLY A 73 -15.24 -23.09 18.04
C GLY A 73 -14.49 -21.83 17.63
N PHE A 74 -13.49 -21.43 18.38
CA PHE A 74 -12.63 -20.29 18.13
C PHE A 74 -11.17 -20.74 18.03
N ASP A 75 -10.49 -20.38 16.95
CA ASP A 75 -9.07 -20.64 16.77
C ASP A 75 -8.28 -19.53 17.49
N GLY A 76 -8.09 -19.71 18.79
CA GLY A 76 -7.51 -18.69 19.64
C GLY A 76 -7.80 -18.89 21.11
N ILE A 77 -7.39 -17.90 21.91
CA ILE A 77 -7.55 -17.85 23.37
C ILE A 77 -7.86 -16.42 23.82
N ILE A 78 -8.53 -16.30 24.96
CA ILE A 78 -8.68 -15.03 25.67
C ILE A 78 -7.90 -15.16 26.99
N LEU A 79 -6.92 -14.31 27.15
CA LEU A 79 -6.14 -14.16 28.37
C LEU A 79 -6.67 -12.97 29.14
N HIS A 80 -6.90 -13.14 30.45
CA HIS A 80 -7.59 -12.15 31.27
C HIS A 80 -6.64 -11.36 32.16
N ASP A 81 -7.07 -10.16 32.56
CA ASP A 81 -6.47 -9.35 33.62
C ASP A 81 -5.03 -8.87 33.38
N PHE A 82 -4.67 -8.58 32.12
CA PHE A 82 -3.36 -8.01 31.81
C PHE A 82 -3.26 -6.56 32.31
N ALA A 83 -2.14 -6.26 32.96
CA ALA A 83 -1.81 -4.90 33.33
C ALA A 83 -1.53 -4.04 32.08
N PRO A 84 -1.74 -2.71 32.17
CA PRO A 84 -1.39 -1.82 31.06
C PRO A 84 0.10 -1.87 30.77
N GLY A 85 0.49 -2.11 29.52
CA GLY A 85 1.90 -2.25 29.16
C GLY A 85 2.10 -2.80 27.77
N THR A 86 3.36 -2.86 27.35
CA THR A 86 3.77 -3.53 26.09
C THR A 86 4.44 -4.84 26.44
N TYR A 87 3.99 -5.90 25.81
CA TYR A 87 4.42 -7.27 26.04
C TYR A 87 5.02 -7.86 24.78
N SER A 88 6.12 -8.59 24.91
CA SER A 88 6.65 -9.46 23.87
C SER A 88 6.12 -10.86 24.07
N PHE A 89 5.84 -11.57 22.99
CA PHE A 89 5.37 -12.95 23.06
C PHE A 89 5.93 -13.82 21.95
N ASN A 90 5.99 -15.11 22.24
CA ASN A 90 6.24 -16.18 21.29
C ASN A 90 5.00 -17.06 21.23
N ALA A 91 4.63 -17.49 20.04
CA ALA A 91 3.60 -18.48 19.80
C ALA A 91 4.21 -19.63 18.98
N GLU A 92 3.98 -20.87 19.43
CA GLU A 92 4.49 -22.09 18.78
C GLU A 92 3.32 -23.02 18.49
N ALA A 93 3.08 -23.30 17.22
CA ALA A 93 2.13 -24.31 16.83
C ALA A 93 2.79 -25.69 16.92
N VAL A 94 2.17 -26.60 17.68
CA VAL A 94 2.73 -27.91 18.01
C VAL A 94 1.88 -29.05 17.44
N ASP A 95 2.53 -30.12 17.03
CA ASP A 95 1.88 -31.35 16.57
C ASP A 95 1.42 -32.26 17.72
N TYR A 96 0.90 -33.43 17.41
CA TYR A 96 0.44 -34.41 18.40
C TYR A 96 1.56 -35.08 19.20
N ASP A 97 2.80 -34.97 18.72
CA ASP A 97 4.00 -35.45 19.41
C ASP A 97 4.63 -34.36 20.29
N GLY A 98 4.07 -33.14 20.26
CA GLY A 98 4.56 -31.98 21.03
C GLY A 98 5.75 -31.30 20.37
N VAL A 99 6.00 -31.55 19.07
CA VAL A 99 7.06 -30.91 18.32
C VAL A 99 6.56 -29.59 17.75
N THR A 100 7.35 -28.52 17.92
CA THR A 100 7.06 -27.22 17.31
C THR A 100 7.17 -27.32 15.78
N VAL A 101 6.06 -27.09 15.10
CA VAL A 101 5.97 -27.13 13.64
C VAL A 101 6.12 -25.73 13.05
N TYR A 102 5.49 -24.73 13.68
CA TYR A 102 5.53 -23.33 13.27
C TYR A 102 5.76 -22.42 14.46
N SER A 103 6.40 -21.28 14.26
CA SER A 103 6.63 -20.29 15.30
C SER A 103 6.32 -18.88 14.80
N TYR A 104 5.88 -18.03 15.73
CA TYR A 104 5.60 -16.62 15.50
C TYR A 104 6.09 -15.81 16.69
N HIS A 105 6.69 -14.64 16.42
CA HIS A 105 7.12 -13.69 17.43
C HIS A 105 6.41 -12.35 17.21
N GLY A 106 5.94 -11.72 18.27
CA GLY A 106 5.25 -10.45 18.17
C GLY A 106 5.25 -9.65 19.46
N ASN A 107 4.68 -8.47 19.36
CA ASN A 107 4.45 -7.59 20.51
C ASN A 107 3.01 -7.09 20.47
N PHE A 108 2.44 -6.83 21.66
CA PHE A 108 1.15 -6.14 21.77
C PHE A 108 1.20 -5.14 22.92
N THR A 109 0.31 -4.15 22.87
CA THR A 109 0.19 -3.14 23.92
C THR A 109 -1.21 -3.20 24.51
N VAL A 110 -1.29 -3.36 25.83
CA VAL A 110 -2.54 -3.34 26.58
C VAL A 110 -2.83 -1.91 27.03
N ASP A 111 -3.97 -1.42 26.56
CA ASP A 111 -4.61 -0.18 27.00
C ASP A 111 -6.13 -0.40 26.89
N GLY A 112 -6.67 -1.22 27.78
CA GLY A 112 -7.98 -1.87 27.66
C GLY A 112 -7.88 -3.20 26.92
N ASN A 113 -9.02 -3.74 26.45
CA ASN A 113 -9.06 -5.00 25.74
C ASN A 113 -8.37 -4.89 24.38
N VAL A 114 -7.52 -5.88 24.05
CA VAL A 114 -6.73 -5.90 22.80
C VAL A 114 -6.95 -7.20 22.03
N ALA A 115 -7.00 -7.10 20.69
CA ALA A 115 -6.99 -8.24 19.78
C ALA A 115 -5.61 -8.38 19.14
N VAL A 116 -5.04 -9.59 19.21
CA VAL A 116 -3.72 -9.94 18.68
C VAL A 116 -3.87 -11.04 17.64
N PRO A 117 -3.96 -10.72 16.35
CA PRO A 117 -3.96 -11.74 15.30
C PRO A 117 -2.55 -12.32 15.13
N ILE A 118 -2.45 -13.63 15.08
CA ILE A 118 -1.23 -14.40 14.85
C ILE A 118 -1.44 -15.17 13.55
N ASN A 119 -0.58 -14.94 12.56
CA ASN A 119 -0.57 -15.74 11.36
C ASN A 119 0.75 -16.52 11.30
N PHE A 120 0.68 -17.82 11.52
CA PHE A 120 1.85 -18.69 11.43
C PHE A 120 2.27 -18.84 9.98
N PRO A 121 3.53 -18.51 9.63
CA PRO A 121 4.05 -18.77 8.31
C PRO A 121 4.29 -20.27 8.19
N THR A 122 3.43 -20.96 7.47
CA THR A 122 3.54 -22.44 7.36
C THR A 122 4.64 -22.85 6.39
N GLY A 123 5.09 -21.97 5.53
CA GLY A 123 6.03 -22.31 4.47
C GLY A 123 5.53 -23.47 3.59
N HIS A 124 4.24 -23.79 3.71
CA HIS A 124 3.67 -24.90 2.96
C HIS A 124 3.68 -24.57 1.47
N THR A 125 4.63 -25.15 0.76
CA THR A 125 4.64 -25.24 -0.68
C THR A 125 3.47 -26.08 -1.24
N GLY A 126 2.45 -26.41 -0.42
CA GLY A 126 1.36 -27.31 -0.78
C GLY A 126 -0.07 -26.78 -0.64
N ALA A 127 -0.28 -25.67 0.05
CA ALA A 127 -1.61 -25.05 0.16
C ALA A 127 -1.63 -23.76 -0.67
N THR A 128 -1.55 -23.91 -1.96
CA THR A 128 -1.66 -22.80 -2.91
C THR A 128 -3.12 -22.47 -3.17
N SER A 129 -3.37 -21.22 -3.41
CA SER A 129 -4.59 -20.71 -4.00
C SER A 129 -4.24 -20.17 -5.38
N TYR A 130 -5.25 -19.78 -6.12
CA TYR A 130 -5.12 -19.07 -7.38
C TYR A 130 -6.35 -18.20 -7.58
N ALA A 131 -6.29 -17.33 -8.57
CA ALA A 131 -7.43 -16.50 -8.94
C ALA A 131 -7.77 -16.70 -10.42
N TYR A 132 -9.07 -16.70 -10.70
CA TYR A 132 -9.58 -16.51 -12.05
C TYR A 132 -9.76 -15.03 -12.30
N VAL A 133 -9.09 -14.51 -13.31
CA VAL A 133 -9.10 -13.09 -13.67
C VAL A 133 -9.75 -12.91 -15.02
N ASN A 134 -10.73 -12.04 -15.09
CA ASN A 134 -11.29 -11.54 -16.34
C ASN A 134 -11.22 -10.01 -16.35
N TRP A 135 -11.15 -9.42 -17.54
CA TRP A 135 -11.05 -7.98 -17.74
C TRP A 135 -12.14 -7.43 -18.62
N LEU A 136 -12.53 -6.21 -18.32
CA LEU A 136 -13.54 -5.45 -19.02
C LEU A 136 -12.98 -4.07 -19.41
N PHE A 137 -13.25 -3.64 -20.64
CA PHE A 137 -12.78 -2.36 -21.18
C PHE A 137 -13.93 -1.37 -21.27
N PRO A 138 -13.96 -0.28 -20.48
CA PRO A 138 -14.98 0.75 -20.60
C PRO A 138 -14.79 1.58 -21.86
N THR A 139 -15.86 2.17 -22.37
CA THR A 139 -15.81 3.23 -23.35
C THR A 139 -15.62 4.58 -22.67
N GLU A 140 -15.11 5.60 -23.40
CA GLU A 140 -15.04 6.98 -22.90
C GLU A 140 -16.39 7.51 -22.42
N ALA A 141 -17.48 7.09 -23.08
CA ALA A 141 -18.83 7.48 -22.71
C ALA A 141 -19.37 6.71 -21.47
N GLY A 142 -18.62 5.76 -20.92
CA GLY A 142 -19.03 4.95 -19.78
C GLY A 142 -20.17 3.96 -20.08
N SER A 143 -20.58 3.80 -21.32
CA SER A 143 -21.67 2.92 -21.73
C SER A 143 -21.15 1.70 -22.46
N GLY A 144 -21.29 0.54 -21.83
CA GLY A 144 -20.93 -0.75 -22.42
C GLY A 144 -19.45 -1.08 -22.35
N TYR A 145 -19.15 -2.36 -22.48
CA TYR A 145 -17.78 -2.88 -22.52
C TYR A 145 -17.52 -3.37 -23.94
N PRO A 146 -16.68 -2.68 -24.72
CA PRO A 146 -16.37 -3.13 -26.07
C PRO A 146 -15.64 -4.48 -26.03
N THR A 147 -15.75 -5.24 -27.12
CA THR A 147 -14.91 -6.42 -27.31
C THR A 147 -13.44 -6.02 -27.49
N CYS A 148 -12.51 -6.96 -27.36
CA CYS A 148 -11.08 -6.72 -27.59
C CYS A 148 -10.82 -5.94 -28.89
N GLY A 149 -11.49 -6.32 -29.97
CA GLY A 149 -11.34 -5.63 -31.28
C GLY A 149 -11.86 -4.20 -31.26
N GLN A 150 -12.97 -3.95 -30.58
CA GLN A 150 -13.53 -2.60 -30.44
C GLN A 150 -12.71 -1.72 -29.52
N ALA A 151 -12.11 -2.32 -28.47
CA ALA A 151 -11.20 -1.64 -27.55
C ALA A 151 -9.81 -1.40 -28.15
N GLY A 152 -9.49 -1.99 -29.30
CA GLY A 152 -8.17 -1.92 -29.93
C GLY A 152 -7.09 -2.73 -29.20
N VAL A 153 -7.47 -3.59 -28.25
CA VAL A 153 -6.54 -4.37 -27.43
C VAL A 153 -6.14 -5.65 -28.13
N ALA A 154 -4.84 -5.87 -28.25
CA ALA A 154 -4.25 -7.10 -28.77
C ALA A 154 -3.84 -8.06 -27.63
N TYR A 155 -3.17 -7.53 -26.62
CA TYR A 155 -2.63 -8.30 -25.50
C TYR A 155 -2.97 -7.65 -24.17
N VAL A 156 -2.93 -8.47 -23.14
CA VAL A 156 -3.09 -8.05 -21.75
C VAL A 156 -1.92 -8.61 -20.96
N ASP A 157 -1.14 -7.73 -20.37
CA ASP A 157 -0.09 -8.06 -19.44
C ASP A 157 -0.66 -7.97 -18.02
N ALA A 158 -0.52 -9.03 -17.24
CA ALA A 158 -0.99 -9.09 -15.86
C ALA A 158 0.11 -9.56 -14.92
N ARG A 159 0.14 -9.02 -13.71
CA ARG A 159 0.98 -9.52 -12.62
C ARG A 159 0.24 -9.47 -11.29
N VAL A 160 0.65 -10.34 -10.38
CA VAL A 160 0.21 -10.30 -8.99
C VAL A 160 1.40 -9.91 -8.13
N ASP A 161 1.18 -8.99 -7.23
CA ASP A 161 2.20 -8.39 -6.36
C ASP A 161 3.39 -7.85 -7.21
N ASP A 162 4.61 -8.04 -6.76
CA ASP A 162 5.81 -7.68 -7.52
C ASP A 162 6.34 -8.82 -8.42
N GLY A 163 5.47 -9.76 -8.77
CA GLY A 163 5.81 -10.91 -9.61
C GLY A 163 6.13 -10.53 -11.07
N ALA A 164 6.54 -11.52 -11.84
CA ALA A 164 6.78 -11.34 -13.27
C ALA A 164 5.48 -11.06 -14.02
N TRP A 165 5.56 -10.19 -15.03
CA TRP A 165 4.46 -9.96 -15.96
C TRP A 165 4.20 -11.20 -16.82
N ALA A 166 2.95 -11.65 -16.87
CA ALA A 166 2.46 -12.69 -17.76
C ALA A 166 1.62 -12.07 -18.87
N ARG A 167 1.88 -12.44 -20.11
CA ARG A 167 1.17 -11.92 -21.30
C ARG A 167 0.12 -12.90 -21.76
N PHE A 168 -1.06 -12.39 -22.04
CA PHE A 168 -2.22 -13.11 -22.54
C PHE A 168 -2.74 -12.44 -23.82
N GLY A 169 -3.29 -13.24 -24.73
CA GLY A 169 -4.14 -12.69 -25.80
C GLY A 169 -5.40 -12.07 -25.20
N CYS A 170 -5.81 -10.89 -25.68
CA CYS A 170 -6.92 -10.16 -25.07
C CYS A 170 -8.18 -11.02 -24.82
N LYS A 171 -8.51 -11.96 -25.72
CA LYS A 171 -9.70 -12.81 -25.61
C LYS A 171 -9.60 -13.92 -24.56
N GLU A 172 -8.44 -14.18 -24.02
CA GLU A 172 -8.26 -15.26 -23.03
C GLU A 172 -8.94 -14.93 -21.70
N GLY A 173 -8.98 -13.65 -21.30
CA GLY A 173 -9.63 -13.20 -20.07
C GLY A 173 -10.81 -12.26 -20.31
N SER A 174 -11.42 -12.25 -21.49
CA SER A 174 -12.59 -11.42 -21.82
C SER A 174 -13.68 -12.25 -22.50
N GLU A 175 -14.82 -11.61 -22.80
CA GLU A 175 -15.94 -12.24 -23.52
C GLU A 175 -16.42 -13.54 -22.86
N GLY A 176 -16.50 -13.55 -21.51
CA GLY A 176 -16.97 -14.68 -20.72
C GLY A 176 -15.88 -15.73 -20.40
N ARG A 177 -14.62 -15.43 -20.66
CA ARG A 177 -13.45 -16.23 -20.29
C ARG A 177 -12.68 -15.59 -19.17
N SER A 178 -11.88 -16.41 -18.48
CA SER A 178 -10.92 -15.98 -17.46
C SER A 178 -9.61 -16.68 -17.64
N VAL A 179 -8.52 -16.05 -17.20
CA VAL A 179 -7.20 -16.64 -17.08
C VAL A 179 -6.96 -17.00 -15.62
N GLU A 180 -6.10 -17.96 -15.40
CA GLU A 180 -5.70 -18.41 -14.07
C GLU A 180 -4.37 -17.75 -13.69
N THR A 181 -4.26 -17.21 -12.47
CA THR A 181 -2.99 -16.73 -11.94
C THR A 181 -2.06 -17.91 -11.64
N PRO A 182 -0.76 -17.67 -11.53
CA PRO A 182 0.12 -18.63 -10.85
C PRO A 182 -0.38 -18.92 -9.43
N ASP A 183 0.15 -20.00 -8.87
CA ASP A 183 -0.09 -20.34 -7.46
C ASP A 183 0.26 -19.17 -6.54
N LEU A 184 -0.68 -18.83 -5.67
CA LEU A 184 -0.57 -17.73 -4.72
C LEU A 184 -0.52 -18.27 -3.29
N ALA A 185 0.25 -17.63 -2.43
CA ALA A 185 0.11 -17.84 -0.99
C ALA A 185 -1.27 -17.31 -0.53
N PRO A 186 -1.90 -17.93 0.46
CA PRO A 186 -3.12 -17.36 1.03
C PRO A 186 -2.86 -15.98 1.64
N GLY A 187 -3.73 -15.02 1.41
CA GLY A 187 -3.58 -13.67 1.96
C GLY A 187 -4.06 -12.56 1.05
N GLN A 188 -3.58 -11.36 1.34
CA GLN A 188 -3.83 -10.15 0.54
C GLN A 188 -2.85 -10.07 -0.62
N HIS A 189 -3.37 -9.80 -1.80
CA HIS A 189 -2.62 -9.65 -3.03
C HIS A 189 -3.04 -8.39 -3.77
N TYR A 190 -2.18 -7.93 -4.66
CA TYR A 190 -2.44 -6.81 -5.54
C TYR A 190 -2.28 -7.25 -7.00
N LEU A 191 -3.36 -7.13 -7.77
CA LEU A 191 -3.38 -7.43 -9.20
C LEU A 191 -3.17 -6.16 -10.01
N GLU A 192 -2.23 -6.18 -10.94
CA GLU A 192 -2.06 -5.16 -11.96
C GLU A 192 -2.30 -5.74 -13.33
N ILE A 193 -2.97 -4.97 -14.17
CA ILE A 193 -3.23 -5.30 -15.57
C ILE A 193 -2.92 -4.09 -16.43
N VAL A 194 -2.17 -4.31 -17.51
CA VAL A 194 -1.94 -3.35 -18.59
C VAL A 194 -2.42 -3.97 -19.88
N ALA A 195 -3.41 -3.37 -20.51
CA ALA A 195 -3.87 -3.81 -21.82
C ALA A 195 -3.21 -2.97 -22.92
N VAL A 196 -2.62 -3.63 -23.92
CA VAL A 196 -1.85 -2.99 -24.98
C VAL A 196 -2.41 -3.29 -26.37
N ASP A 197 -2.15 -2.40 -27.31
CA ASP A 197 -2.46 -2.64 -28.71
C ASP A 197 -1.41 -3.52 -29.42
N SER A 198 -1.56 -3.74 -30.71
CA SER A 198 -0.62 -4.53 -31.51
C SER A 198 0.76 -3.86 -31.72
N LEU A 199 0.90 -2.59 -31.34
CA LEU A 199 2.15 -1.83 -31.37
C LEU A 199 2.76 -1.65 -29.98
N GLU A 200 2.32 -2.44 -29.00
CA GLU A 200 2.77 -2.42 -27.59
C GLU A 200 2.44 -1.09 -26.87
N ARG A 201 1.51 -0.28 -27.35
CA ARG A 201 1.12 0.94 -26.68
C ARG A 201 0.07 0.63 -25.60
N PRO A 202 0.23 1.10 -24.36
CA PRO A 202 -0.74 0.86 -23.30
C PRO A 202 -2.02 1.63 -23.57
N LEU A 203 -3.17 1.00 -23.40
CA LEU A 203 -4.49 1.60 -23.64
C LEU A 203 -5.34 1.66 -22.38
N TYR A 204 -5.26 0.60 -21.57
CA TYR A 204 -6.05 0.47 -20.34
C TYR A 204 -5.19 -0.06 -19.21
N TYR A 205 -5.56 0.31 -17.99
CA TYR A 205 -4.92 -0.15 -16.78
C TYR A 205 -5.95 -0.58 -15.73
N TYR A 206 -5.56 -1.51 -14.88
CA TYR A 206 -6.26 -1.87 -13.66
C TYR A 206 -5.22 -2.11 -12.56
N GLY A 207 -5.53 -1.62 -11.35
CA GLY A 207 -4.79 -1.95 -10.14
C GLY A 207 -5.79 -2.15 -9.01
N GLY A 208 -5.74 -3.30 -8.34
CA GLY A 208 -6.68 -3.61 -7.28
C GLY A 208 -6.26 -4.74 -6.37
N GLY A 209 -6.58 -4.58 -5.08
CA GLY A 209 -6.34 -5.60 -4.07
C GLY A 209 -7.39 -6.70 -4.10
N PHE A 210 -6.97 -7.94 -3.80
CA PHE A 210 -7.86 -9.06 -3.58
C PHE A 210 -7.32 -9.98 -2.48
N THR A 211 -8.16 -10.91 -2.00
CA THR A 211 -7.76 -11.89 -0.98
C THR A 211 -7.87 -13.29 -1.58
N SER A 212 -6.79 -14.06 -1.46
CA SER A 212 -6.79 -15.49 -1.77
C SER A 212 -6.99 -16.33 -0.50
N GLN A 213 -7.62 -17.48 -0.63
CA GLN A 213 -7.86 -18.43 0.46
C GLN A 213 -7.45 -19.83 0.02
N VAL A 214 -6.94 -20.62 0.96
CA VAL A 214 -6.54 -22.00 0.69
C VAL A 214 -7.67 -22.81 0.06
N GLY A 215 -7.42 -23.40 -1.10
CA GLY A 215 -8.35 -24.31 -1.78
C GLY A 215 -9.61 -23.65 -2.32
N ILE A 216 -9.72 -22.33 -2.25
CA ILE A 216 -10.85 -21.56 -2.80
C ILE A 216 -10.31 -20.56 -3.81
N PRO A 217 -10.49 -20.80 -5.13
CA PRO A 217 -10.08 -19.83 -6.14
C PRO A 217 -10.81 -18.50 -5.96
N ALA A 218 -10.06 -17.42 -5.98
CA ALA A 218 -10.65 -16.08 -6.07
C ALA A 218 -11.18 -15.85 -7.49
N SER A 219 -12.23 -15.03 -7.62
CA SER A 219 -12.75 -14.59 -8.91
C SER A 219 -12.69 -13.07 -8.98
N ILE A 220 -11.94 -12.53 -9.94
CA ILE A 220 -11.67 -11.11 -10.07
C ILE A 220 -12.16 -10.64 -11.43
N THR A 221 -13.05 -9.67 -11.43
CA THR A 221 -13.40 -8.92 -12.63
C THR A 221 -12.65 -7.59 -12.60
N ALA A 222 -11.60 -7.49 -13.40
CA ALA A 222 -10.81 -6.28 -13.52
C ALA A 222 -11.53 -5.26 -14.41
N ASN A 223 -12.24 -4.33 -13.79
CA ASN A 223 -12.82 -3.19 -14.48
C ASN A 223 -11.71 -2.19 -14.78
N THR A 224 -11.08 -2.32 -15.95
CA THR A 224 -9.98 -1.45 -16.34
C THR A 224 -10.48 -0.02 -16.58
N TRP A 225 -9.58 0.92 -16.58
CA TRP A 225 -9.86 2.29 -17.02
C TRP A 225 -8.94 2.70 -18.16
N ILE A 226 -9.46 3.60 -19.00
CA ILE A 226 -8.70 4.21 -20.07
C ILE A 226 -7.55 5.02 -19.47
N ILE A 227 -6.38 4.96 -20.09
CA ILE A 227 -5.20 5.69 -19.66
C ILE A 227 -4.68 6.60 -20.78
N GLY A 228 -3.93 7.57 -20.37
CA GLY A 228 -3.10 8.43 -21.17
C GLY A 228 -1.85 8.79 -20.40
N GLY A 229 -1.01 9.63 -20.96
CA GLY A 229 0.24 10.02 -20.40
C GLY A 229 0.39 11.52 -20.19
N ALA A 230 1.43 11.87 -19.45
CA ALA A 230 1.94 13.22 -19.34
C ALA A 230 3.47 13.20 -19.27
N ALA A 231 4.10 14.17 -19.90
CA ALA A 231 5.52 14.43 -19.76
C ALA A 231 5.68 15.79 -19.07
N VAL A 232 6.24 15.81 -17.86
CA VAL A 232 6.33 17.03 -17.04
C VAL A 232 7.74 17.19 -16.52
N GLY A 233 8.29 18.37 -16.73
CA GLY A 233 9.60 18.73 -16.28
C GLY A 233 9.61 19.91 -15.33
N TRP A 234 10.74 20.18 -14.74
CA TRP A 234 10.95 21.30 -13.81
C TRP A 234 12.22 22.08 -14.13
N LYS A 235 12.21 23.34 -13.78
CA LYS A 235 13.38 24.21 -13.82
C LYS A 235 13.44 24.98 -12.51
N LEU A 236 14.59 24.93 -11.83
CA LEU A 236 14.77 25.59 -10.54
C LEU A 236 15.24 27.04 -10.75
N TYR A 237 14.69 27.98 -9.96
CA TYR A 237 15.01 29.39 -10.01
C TYR A 237 15.26 29.98 -8.63
N GLU A 238 16.24 30.87 -8.55
CA GLU A 238 16.43 31.80 -7.45
C GLU A 238 16.31 33.23 -8.02
N GLY A 239 15.19 33.90 -7.74
CA GLY A 239 14.82 35.09 -8.48
C GLY A 239 14.62 34.76 -9.98
N ASP A 240 15.34 35.46 -10.84
CA ASP A 240 15.31 35.24 -12.31
C ASP A 240 16.43 34.34 -12.82
N VAL A 241 17.24 33.80 -11.92
CA VAL A 241 18.39 32.98 -12.29
C VAL A 241 18.00 31.50 -12.27
N SER A 242 18.13 30.82 -13.41
CA SER A 242 17.97 29.36 -13.49
C SER A 242 19.15 28.65 -12.85
N LEU A 243 18.86 27.66 -12.01
CA LEU A 243 19.83 26.88 -11.29
C LEU A 243 19.83 25.40 -11.78
N SER A 244 21.00 24.81 -11.83
CA SER A 244 21.11 23.34 -11.90
C SER A 244 20.72 22.72 -10.55
N CYS A 245 20.40 21.44 -10.54
CA CYS A 245 20.14 20.68 -9.31
C CYS A 245 21.26 20.82 -8.27
N GLY A 246 22.52 20.74 -8.71
CA GLY A 246 23.68 20.91 -7.85
C GLY A 246 23.84 22.32 -7.28
N GLN A 247 23.57 23.38 -8.07
CA GLN A 247 23.58 24.76 -7.59
C GLN A 247 22.47 25.07 -6.59
N ALA A 248 21.30 24.48 -6.80
CA ALA A 248 20.17 24.55 -5.88
C ALA A 248 20.36 23.69 -4.63
N GLY A 249 21.26 22.69 -4.71
CA GLY A 249 21.47 21.67 -3.67
C GLY A 249 20.30 20.70 -3.57
N VAL A 250 19.53 20.52 -4.64
CA VAL A 250 18.35 19.66 -4.70
C VAL A 250 18.75 18.29 -5.25
N SER A 251 18.43 17.23 -4.52
CA SER A 251 18.62 15.84 -4.96
C SER A 251 17.36 15.27 -5.62
N GLU A 252 16.20 15.61 -5.07
CA GLU A 252 14.92 15.02 -5.49
C GLU A 252 13.83 16.10 -5.63
N VAL A 253 12.92 15.84 -6.56
CA VAL A 253 11.73 16.65 -6.80
C VAL A 253 10.49 15.76 -6.64
N GLY A 254 9.60 16.14 -5.74
CA GLY A 254 8.29 15.53 -5.57
C GLY A 254 7.30 16.16 -6.52
N LEU A 255 6.50 15.33 -7.20
CA LEU A 255 5.53 15.70 -8.18
C LEU A 255 4.20 15.01 -7.92
N ASN A 256 3.08 15.74 -8.05
CA ASN A 256 1.76 15.16 -7.91
C ASN A 256 0.77 15.83 -8.86
N PHE A 257 -0.27 15.09 -9.23
CA PHE A 257 -1.37 15.56 -10.04
C PHE A 257 -2.64 15.66 -9.17
N GLN A 258 -3.33 16.76 -9.27
CA GLN A 258 -4.64 16.94 -8.63
C GLN A 258 -5.70 17.09 -9.72
N ASP A 259 -6.68 16.20 -9.73
CA ASP A 259 -7.83 16.30 -10.63
C ASP A 259 -8.59 17.60 -10.31
N ILE A 260 -8.81 18.44 -11.34
CA ILE A 260 -9.42 19.75 -11.13
C ILE A 260 -10.92 19.70 -10.82
N HIS A 261 -11.59 18.58 -11.14
CA HIS A 261 -13.03 18.40 -10.95
C HIS A 261 -13.35 17.77 -9.60
N THR A 262 -12.55 16.79 -9.18
CA THR A 262 -12.75 16.08 -7.91
C THR A 262 -11.92 16.64 -6.78
N GLY A 263 -10.80 17.29 -7.09
CA GLY A 263 -9.82 17.74 -6.11
C GLY A 263 -8.96 16.60 -5.55
N GLU A 264 -9.11 15.39 -6.05
CA GLU A 264 -8.36 14.23 -5.58
C GLU A 264 -6.92 14.23 -6.11
N TRP A 265 -6.00 13.77 -5.25
CA TRP A 265 -4.61 13.56 -5.62
C TRP A 265 -4.40 12.17 -6.23
N VAL A 266 -3.76 12.11 -7.40
CA VAL A 266 -3.51 10.84 -8.10
C VAL A 266 -2.55 9.95 -7.30
N TYR A 267 -1.50 10.51 -6.73
CA TYR A 267 -0.47 9.78 -5.97
C TYR A 267 -0.55 10.05 -4.47
N GLY A 268 -1.76 10.13 -3.92
CA GLY A 268 -1.99 10.41 -2.51
C GLY A 268 -1.38 11.75 -2.08
N ASN A 269 -1.16 11.94 -0.79
CA ASN A 269 -0.67 13.24 -0.28
C ASN A 269 0.84 13.46 -0.52
N GLU A 270 1.61 12.39 -0.67
CA GLU A 270 3.07 12.50 -0.80
C GLU A 270 3.52 12.76 -2.24
N GLY A 271 2.77 12.32 -3.23
CA GLY A 271 3.17 12.36 -4.64
C GLY A 271 4.26 11.34 -4.97
N GLN A 272 4.84 11.45 -6.15
CA GLN A 272 5.99 10.65 -6.58
C GLN A 272 7.26 11.50 -6.55
N TRP A 273 8.38 10.86 -6.16
CA TRP A 273 9.68 11.49 -6.05
C TRP A 273 10.62 11.01 -7.14
N PHE A 274 11.30 11.95 -7.77
CA PHE A 274 12.24 11.72 -8.86
C PHE A 274 13.59 12.34 -8.53
N SER A 275 14.66 11.75 -9.03
CA SER A 275 15.95 12.44 -9.01
C SER A 275 15.84 13.80 -9.73
N CYS A 276 16.38 14.84 -9.13
CA CYS A 276 16.32 16.19 -9.72
C CYS A 276 16.83 16.24 -11.17
N ASN A 277 17.77 15.36 -11.53
CA ASN A 277 18.38 15.27 -12.86
C ASN A 277 17.55 14.44 -13.87
N GLU A 278 16.46 13.81 -13.43
CA GLU A 278 15.56 13.01 -14.29
C GLU A 278 14.44 13.83 -14.95
N SER A 279 14.62 15.13 -15.04
CA SER A 279 13.64 16.00 -15.73
C SER A 279 13.77 15.89 -17.25
N PRO A 280 12.68 15.68 -18.00
CA PRO A 280 11.29 15.51 -17.52
C PRO A 280 10.96 14.09 -17.08
N ALA A 281 10.01 13.96 -16.14
CA ALA A 281 9.39 12.70 -15.78
C ALA A 281 8.26 12.36 -16.75
N ILE A 282 8.12 11.08 -17.07
CA ILE A 282 7.08 10.53 -17.94
C ILE A 282 6.09 9.74 -17.08
N PHE A 283 4.80 9.97 -17.29
CA PHE A 283 3.70 9.30 -16.63
C PHE A 283 2.83 8.62 -17.69
N GLU A 284 2.62 7.32 -17.57
CA GLU A 284 1.95 6.51 -18.61
C GLU A 284 0.58 5.97 -18.17
N PHE A 285 0.20 6.13 -16.89
CA PHE A 285 -1.02 5.50 -16.35
C PHE A 285 -2.00 6.51 -15.73
N LEU A 286 -2.03 7.73 -16.25
CA LEU A 286 -3.00 8.73 -15.82
C LEU A 286 -4.35 8.49 -16.47
N ARG A 287 -5.43 8.73 -15.75
CA ARG A 287 -6.76 8.78 -16.34
C ARG A 287 -6.89 10.02 -17.24
N PRO A 288 -7.61 9.94 -18.35
CA PRO A 288 -7.93 11.14 -19.13
C PRO A 288 -8.66 12.18 -18.26
N GLY A 289 -8.21 13.43 -18.33
CA GLY A 289 -8.76 14.50 -17.49
C GLY A 289 -7.90 15.74 -17.49
N ASP A 290 -8.34 16.74 -16.73
CA ASP A 290 -7.61 17.99 -16.52
C ASP A 290 -7.01 18.00 -15.10
N TYR A 291 -5.71 18.30 -14.99
CA TYR A 291 -4.97 18.21 -13.74
C TYR A 291 -4.18 19.47 -13.45
N PHE A 292 -4.18 19.89 -12.18
CA PHE A 292 -3.13 20.75 -11.65
C PHE A 292 -1.92 19.89 -11.29
N VAL A 293 -0.73 20.35 -11.67
CA VAL A 293 0.52 19.67 -11.32
C VAL A 293 1.20 20.46 -10.23
N SER A 294 1.50 19.80 -9.11
CA SER A 294 2.26 20.38 -8.01
C SER A 294 3.68 19.85 -8.00
N PHE A 295 4.62 20.74 -7.67
CA PHE A 295 6.02 20.40 -7.52
C PHE A 295 6.52 20.88 -6.18
N LYS A 296 7.31 20.06 -5.49
CA LYS A 296 8.01 20.40 -4.26
C LYS A 296 9.43 19.83 -4.29
N ALA A 297 10.40 20.56 -3.77
CA ALA A 297 11.76 20.06 -3.61
C ALA A 297 12.42 20.66 -2.38
N SER A 298 13.28 19.88 -1.75
CA SER A 298 14.11 20.31 -0.63
C SER A 298 15.57 20.29 -1.03
N GLY A 299 16.24 21.42 -0.81
CA GLY A 299 17.65 21.59 -1.07
C GLY A 299 18.47 21.58 0.23
N THR A 300 19.78 21.48 0.06
CA THR A 300 20.72 21.59 1.18
C THR A 300 20.62 22.93 1.88
N GLY A 301 20.83 22.94 3.21
CA GLY A 301 20.77 24.16 4.02
C GLY A 301 19.36 24.71 4.25
N GLY A 302 18.33 23.84 4.16
CA GLY A 302 16.95 24.21 4.44
C GLY A 302 16.26 24.99 3.31
N ARG A 303 16.86 25.01 2.12
CA ARG A 303 16.22 25.64 0.95
C ARG A 303 15.06 24.77 0.49
N ALA A 304 13.92 25.38 0.22
CA ALA A 304 12.77 24.74 -0.37
C ALA A 304 12.41 25.41 -1.71
N TYR A 305 11.93 24.61 -2.63
CA TYR A 305 11.46 25.07 -3.94
C TYR A 305 10.05 24.52 -4.17
N SER A 306 9.19 25.34 -4.76
CA SER A 306 7.86 24.92 -5.16
C SER A 306 7.44 25.62 -6.47
N SER A 307 6.53 24.99 -7.21
CA SER A 307 5.82 25.70 -8.26
C SER A 307 4.91 26.76 -7.61
N ARG A 308 4.84 27.94 -8.21
CA ARG A 308 3.81 28.91 -7.84
C ARG A 308 2.48 28.39 -8.37
N GLY A 309 1.38 28.59 -7.62
CA GLY A 309 0.05 28.04 -7.88
C GLY A 309 -0.63 28.42 -9.20
N ASP A 310 0.10 29.02 -10.14
CA ASP A 310 -0.42 29.58 -11.39
C ASP A 310 -0.08 28.73 -12.64
N LEU A 311 0.28 27.44 -12.44
CA LEU A 311 0.47 26.56 -13.59
C LEU A 311 -0.88 26.32 -14.24
N ALA A 312 -0.94 26.55 -15.55
CA ALA A 312 -2.11 26.18 -16.34
C ALA A 312 -2.37 24.66 -16.16
N PRO A 313 -3.63 24.25 -16.05
CA PRO A 313 -3.95 22.82 -16.01
C PRO A 313 -3.37 22.11 -17.22
N ILE A 314 -2.85 20.92 -17.00
CA ILE A 314 -2.51 20.02 -18.11
C ILE A 314 -3.71 19.14 -18.41
N ARG A 315 -3.89 18.81 -19.69
CA ARG A 315 -4.90 17.86 -20.12
C ARG A 315 -4.25 16.56 -20.55
N VAL A 316 -4.70 15.47 -19.94
CA VAL A 316 -4.37 14.10 -20.33
C VAL A 316 -5.47 13.60 -21.27
N TYR A 317 -5.09 13.21 -22.47
CA TYR A 317 -6.02 12.63 -23.45
C TYR A 317 -5.94 11.11 -23.39
N ALA A 318 -7.06 10.45 -23.71
CA ALA A 318 -7.10 9.01 -23.85
C ALA A 318 -6.09 8.53 -24.91
N HIS A 319 -5.28 7.53 -24.54
CA HIS A 319 -4.30 6.87 -25.40
C HIS A 319 -3.25 7.82 -26.02
N ASP A 320 -3.06 8.99 -25.44
CA ASP A 320 -2.02 9.96 -25.82
C ASP A 320 -0.88 9.89 -24.80
N PHE A 321 0.33 9.64 -25.26
CA PHE A 321 1.53 9.44 -24.45
C PHE A 321 2.63 10.39 -24.91
N PRO A 322 2.65 11.63 -24.41
CA PRO A 322 3.65 12.61 -24.80
C PRO A 322 5.05 12.16 -24.36
N GLY A 323 5.98 12.24 -25.28
CA GLY A 323 7.38 11.94 -25.02
C GLY A 323 8.15 13.11 -24.41
N VAL A 324 9.43 12.90 -24.13
CA VAL A 324 10.36 13.92 -23.58
C VAL A 324 10.34 15.24 -24.38
N LYS A 325 10.12 15.17 -25.69
CA LYS A 325 10.11 16.37 -26.57
C LYS A 325 8.86 17.23 -26.37
N ASP A 326 7.79 16.62 -25.90
CA ASP A 326 6.48 17.25 -25.71
C ASP A 326 6.26 17.67 -24.26
N ALA A 327 7.30 17.54 -23.42
CA ALA A 327 7.21 17.80 -22.00
C ALA A 327 6.89 19.27 -21.69
N LEU A 328 5.96 19.45 -20.76
CA LEU A 328 5.63 20.74 -20.19
C LEU A 328 6.56 21.03 -19.01
N TYR A 329 7.24 22.19 -19.04
CA TYR A 329 8.18 22.56 -17.98
C TYR A 329 7.58 23.60 -17.03
N ALA A 330 7.58 23.27 -15.75
CA ALA A 330 7.16 24.14 -14.69
C ALA A 330 8.36 24.88 -14.05
N PRO A 331 8.29 26.19 -13.84
CA PRO A 331 9.26 26.91 -13.04
C PRO A 331 9.00 26.62 -11.55
N MET A 332 10.05 26.24 -10.84
CA MET A 332 10.07 26.09 -9.39
C MET A 332 10.91 27.18 -8.77
N TYR A 333 10.33 27.96 -7.91
CA TYR A 333 10.99 29.06 -7.26
C TYR A 333 11.34 28.73 -5.83
N ARG A 334 12.45 29.28 -5.36
CA ARG A 334 12.81 29.19 -3.95
C ARG A 334 11.71 29.79 -3.09
N VAL A 335 11.24 29.02 -2.11
CA VAL A 335 10.32 29.46 -1.07
C VAL A 335 11.17 30.09 0.04
N GLN A 336 10.76 31.27 0.51
CA GLN A 336 11.46 31.99 1.58
C GLN A 336 11.24 31.36 2.93
#